data_b18425ec0a3106216a91c4d463fc4d12
#
_entry.id   b18425ec0a3106216a91c4d463fc4d12
#
_cell.length_a   1.000
_cell.length_b   1.000
_cell.length_c   1.000
_cell.angle_alpha   90.00
_cell.angle_beta   90.00
_cell.angle_gamma   90.00
#
_symmetry.space_group_name_H-M   'P 1'
#
loop_
_entity.id
_entity.type
_entity.pdbx_description
1 polymer ?
#
loop_
_entity_poly.entity_id
_entity_poly.type
_entity_poly.pdbx_seq_one_letter_code
_entity_poly.pdbx_strand_id
1 'polypeptide(L)'
;LKTKGRSRSIDEIKQGINVMSSCLLTFSKGGKELWRGAILQDLVTVGREEYLASTDNHHIARLPLFISHSINNLDYRQFNYDRLMSCNEQLTRWLYKRLINRFTQASPITEYSCMYSDIKQSSGLLQQAREIDNRRKIGLAFSELKQKGIILCYEMDERKTGRAITDVKYTIKATPQFIKEQIASNKRT
;
A
#
# COMPACT_ATOMS: atom_id res chain seq x y z
N LEU A 1 14.70 -7.95 9.16
CA LEU A 1 14.01 -7.79 7.86
C LEU A 1 15.04 -7.81 6.74
N LYS A 2 15.34 -9.00 6.20
CA LYS A 2 16.21 -9.13 5.01
C LYS A 2 15.38 -8.75 3.78
N THR A 3 15.45 -7.51 3.35
CA THR A 3 15.04 -7.13 1.99
C THR A 3 16.16 -7.51 1.04
N LYS A 4 15.88 -8.28 -0.02
CA LYS A 4 16.80 -8.48 -1.15
C LYS A 4 17.19 -7.10 -1.69
N GLY A 5 18.41 -6.62 -1.42
CA GLY A 5 19.00 -5.42 -2.05
C GLY A 5 19.24 -4.32 -1.04
N ARG A 6 19.61 -4.02 -0.09
CA ARG A 6 20.05 -3.02 0.91
C ARG A 6 19.38 -3.26 2.27
N SER A 7 20.13 -3.77 3.21
CA SER A 7 19.77 -3.65 4.62
C SER A 7 19.73 -2.15 4.95
N ARG A 8 18.57 -1.65 5.38
CA ARG A 8 18.49 -0.31 5.96
C ARG A 8 19.39 -0.28 7.19
N SER A 9 20.11 0.82 7.36
CA SER A 9 20.89 1.03 8.58
C SER A 9 19.93 1.13 9.77
N ILE A 10 20.39 0.80 10.96
CA ILE A 10 19.63 0.99 12.20
C ILE A 10 19.18 2.45 12.34
N ASP A 11 20.01 3.38 11.88
CA ASP A 11 19.70 4.82 11.94
C ASP A 11 18.55 5.20 10.99
N GLU A 12 18.48 4.63 9.80
CA GLU A 12 17.34 4.82 8.90
C GLU A 12 16.03 4.29 9.49
N ILE A 13 16.09 3.17 10.20
CA ILE A 13 14.93 2.61 10.90
C ILE A 13 14.51 3.53 12.04
N LYS A 14 15.45 3.99 12.88
CA LYS A 14 15.19 4.94 13.96
C LYS A 14 14.62 6.25 13.43
N GLN A 15 15.17 6.78 12.35
CA GLN A 15 14.65 7.97 11.70
C GLN A 15 13.21 7.76 11.22
N GLY A 16 12.90 6.61 10.60
CA GLY A 16 11.54 6.28 10.19
C GLY A 16 10.56 6.23 11.36
N ILE A 17 10.95 5.66 12.49
CA ILE A 17 10.16 5.62 13.72
C ILE A 17 9.94 7.03 14.27
N ASN A 18 10.97 7.86 14.31
CA ASN A 18 10.86 9.26 14.76
C ASN A 18 9.93 10.08 13.86
N VAL A 19 9.99 9.88 12.54
CA VAL A 19 9.05 10.53 11.61
C VAL A 19 7.62 10.11 11.91
N MET A 20 7.36 8.81 12.11
CA MET A 20 6.01 8.32 12.43
C MET A 20 5.46 8.82 13.77
N SER A 21 6.32 9.08 14.75
CA SER A 21 5.92 9.64 16.06
C SER A 21 5.74 11.16 16.02
N SER A 22 6.40 11.86 15.10
CA SER A 22 6.35 13.32 14.99
C SER A 22 5.35 13.83 13.96
N CYS A 23 4.94 12.98 13.01
CA CYS A 23 4.05 13.36 11.93
C CYS A 23 2.59 13.33 12.38
N LEU A 24 1.92 14.49 12.38
CA LEU A 24 0.50 14.58 12.67
C LEU A 24 -0.32 14.21 11.45
N LEU A 25 -1.18 13.21 11.59
CA LEU A 25 -2.17 12.82 10.59
C LEU A 25 -3.55 13.27 11.02
N THR A 26 -4.36 13.63 10.04
CA THR A 26 -5.78 13.97 10.24
C THR A 26 -6.64 13.05 9.40
N PHE A 27 -7.59 12.38 10.02
CA PHE A 27 -8.64 11.64 9.32
C PHE A 27 -9.94 12.43 9.35
N SER A 28 -10.50 12.67 8.15
CA SER A 28 -11.74 13.42 7.98
C SER A 28 -12.74 12.64 7.13
N LYS A 29 -14.01 12.80 7.42
CA LYS A 29 -15.13 12.26 6.62
C LYS A 29 -16.19 13.33 6.44
N GLY A 30 -16.59 13.59 5.19
CA GLY A 30 -17.60 14.61 4.88
C GLY A 30 -17.21 16.01 5.37
N GLY A 31 -15.92 16.39 5.32
CA GLY A 31 -15.43 17.68 5.81
C GLY A 31 -15.28 17.79 7.35
N LYS A 32 -15.71 16.77 8.11
CA LYS A 32 -15.57 16.74 9.57
C LYS A 32 -14.31 15.96 9.95
N GLU A 33 -13.45 16.58 10.76
CA GLU A 33 -12.31 15.90 11.38
C GLU A 33 -12.81 14.84 12.37
N LEU A 34 -12.36 13.59 12.18
CA LEU A 34 -12.71 12.47 13.05
C LEU A 34 -11.60 12.15 14.04
N TRP A 35 -10.36 12.36 13.62
CA TRP A 35 -9.19 12.10 14.45
C TRP A 35 -7.99 12.88 13.94
N ARG A 36 -7.15 13.33 14.88
CA ARG A 36 -5.85 13.94 14.61
C ARG A 36 -4.82 13.42 15.61
N GLY A 37 -3.65 13.04 15.14
CA GLY A 37 -2.58 12.59 16.03
C GLY A 37 -1.44 11.92 15.26
N ALA A 38 -0.42 11.49 16.01
CA ALA A 38 0.68 10.69 15.46
C ALA A 38 0.29 9.21 15.37
N ILE A 39 0.86 8.49 14.38
CA ILE A 39 0.62 7.04 14.24
C ILE A 39 1.28 6.26 15.37
N LEU A 40 2.46 6.69 15.80
CA LEU A 40 3.13 6.12 16.96
C LEU A 40 3.08 7.13 18.11
N GLN A 41 2.50 6.71 19.23
CA GLN A 41 2.39 7.51 20.45
C GLN A 41 3.27 6.89 21.54
N ASP A 42 3.72 7.72 22.49
CA ASP A 42 4.48 7.26 23.66
C ASP A 42 5.66 6.34 23.28
N LEU A 43 6.50 6.80 22.37
CA LEU A 43 7.65 6.03 21.92
C LEU A 43 8.72 5.96 23.01
N VAL A 44 8.98 4.75 23.51
CA VAL A 44 10.13 4.45 24.37
C VAL A 44 11.21 3.84 23.51
N THR A 45 12.37 4.50 23.47
CA THR A 45 13.53 4.02 22.68
C THR A 45 14.58 3.43 23.61
N VAL A 46 15.15 2.31 23.19
CA VAL A 46 16.26 1.65 23.89
C VAL A 46 17.56 2.04 23.23
N GLY A 47 18.57 2.34 24.04
CA GLY A 47 19.92 2.63 23.56
C GLY A 47 20.56 1.40 22.91
N ARG A 48 21.58 1.62 22.04
CA ARG A 48 22.28 0.53 21.37
C ARG A 48 22.94 -0.43 22.36
N GLU A 49 23.54 0.10 23.42
CA GLU A 49 24.22 -0.67 24.46
C GLU A 49 23.25 -1.54 25.24
N GLU A 50 22.09 -1.01 25.61
CA GLU A 50 21.02 -1.73 26.28
C GLU A 50 20.44 -2.84 25.38
N TYR A 51 20.26 -2.57 24.09
CA TYR A 51 19.79 -3.58 23.11
C TYR A 51 20.79 -4.71 22.93
N LEU A 52 22.11 -4.40 22.95
CA LEU A 52 23.16 -5.41 22.84
C LEU A 52 23.35 -6.19 24.13
N ALA A 53 23.03 -5.59 25.27
CA ALA A 53 23.12 -6.23 26.59
C ALA A 53 22.00 -7.25 26.83
N SER A 54 20.81 -7.05 26.22
CA SER A 54 19.69 -7.98 26.33
C SER A 54 18.84 -7.95 25.05
N THR A 55 18.60 -9.12 24.46
CA THR A 55 17.71 -9.29 23.31
C THR A 55 16.24 -9.01 23.63
N ASP A 56 15.89 -8.91 24.90
CA ASP A 56 14.53 -8.62 25.38
C ASP A 56 14.24 -7.12 25.48
N ASN A 57 15.27 -6.28 25.31
CA ASN A 57 15.10 -4.83 25.25
C ASN A 57 14.54 -4.41 23.90
N HIS A 58 13.29 -3.97 23.88
CA HIS A 58 12.57 -3.57 22.67
C HIS A 58 12.17 -2.10 22.70
N HIS A 59 12.05 -1.51 21.49
CA HIS A 59 11.35 -0.25 21.36
C HIS A 59 9.85 -0.48 21.58
N ILE A 60 9.25 0.32 22.47
CA ILE A 60 7.81 0.24 22.76
C ILE A 60 7.14 1.48 22.20
N ALA A 61 6.05 1.30 21.47
CA ALA A 61 5.22 2.39 21.00
C ALA A 61 3.74 2.07 21.23
N ARG A 62 2.96 3.07 21.55
CA ARG A 62 1.50 2.96 21.65
C ARG A 62 0.87 3.30 20.32
N LEU A 63 -0.08 2.48 19.87
CA LEU A 63 -0.93 2.79 18.73
C LEU A 63 -2.12 3.67 19.18
N PRO A 64 -2.60 4.57 18.31
CA PRO A 64 -3.81 5.35 18.57
C PRO A 64 -5.02 4.45 18.86
N LEU A 65 -5.92 4.92 19.72
CA LEU A 65 -7.11 4.18 20.13
C LEU A 65 -7.95 3.69 18.95
N PHE A 66 -8.07 4.46 17.87
CA PHE A 66 -8.86 4.05 16.70
C PHE A 66 -8.23 2.85 15.99
N ILE A 67 -6.89 2.73 15.94
CA ILE A 67 -6.20 1.55 15.37
C ILE A 67 -6.42 0.34 16.27
N SER A 68 -6.24 0.50 17.58
CA SER A 68 -6.48 -0.58 18.54
C SER A 68 -7.94 -1.05 18.50
N HIS A 69 -8.88 -0.11 18.40
CA HIS A 69 -10.31 -0.41 18.25
C HIS A 69 -10.61 -1.14 16.94
N SER A 70 -10.04 -0.70 15.81
CA SER A 70 -10.19 -1.38 14.52
C SER A 70 -9.62 -2.80 14.54
N ILE A 71 -8.50 -3.02 15.23
CA ILE A 71 -7.91 -4.35 15.39
C ILE A 71 -8.84 -5.24 16.23
N ASN A 72 -9.32 -4.75 17.36
CA ASN A 72 -10.21 -5.49 18.26
C ASN A 72 -11.55 -5.83 17.60
N ASN A 73 -12.07 -4.96 16.75
CA ASN A 73 -13.31 -5.16 16.01
C ASN A 73 -13.11 -5.89 14.68
N LEU A 74 -11.89 -6.36 14.39
CA LEU A 74 -11.53 -6.98 13.12
C LEU A 74 -11.83 -6.09 11.88
N ASP A 75 -11.81 -4.78 12.07
CA ASP A 75 -12.03 -3.80 10.99
C ASP A 75 -10.71 -3.39 10.32
N TYR A 76 -10.06 -4.36 9.69
CA TYR A 76 -8.82 -4.19 8.94
C TYR A 76 -8.76 -5.13 7.73
N ARG A 77 -7.81 -4.89 6.84
CA ARG A 77 -7.54 -5.74 5.68
C ARG A 77 -6.23 -6.48 5.86
N GLN A 78 -6.28 -7.78 5.68
CA GLN A 78 -5.07 -8.60 5.65
C GLN A 78 -4.48 -8.61 4.24
N PHE A 79 -3.17 -8.71 4.14
CA PHE A 79 -2.45 -8.90 2.88
C PHE A 79 -1.24 -9.81 3.07
N ASN A 80 -0.84 -10.45 1.99
CA ASN A 80 0.36 -11.29 1.99
C ASN A 80 1.59 -10.38 1.95
N TYR A 81 2.29 -10.29 3.10
CA TYR A 81 3.48 -9.44 3.25
C TYR A 81 4.64 -9.87 2.34
N ASP A 82 4.90 -11.18 2.22
CA ASP A 82 5.99 -11.69 1.39
C ASP A 82 5.76 -11.35 -0.08
N ARG A 83 4.51 -11.47 -0.55
CA ARG A 83 4.14 -11.07 -1.90
C ARG A 83 4.30 -9.56 -2.10
N LEU A 84 3.90 -8.74 -1.14
CA LEU A 84 4.14 -7.29 -1.19
C LEU A 84 5.63 -6.98 -1.29
N MET A 85 6.45 -7.62 -0.46
CA MET A 85 7.90 -7.40 -0.44
C MET A 85 8.62 -8.01 -1.64
N SER A 86 8.02 -8.97 -2.33
CA SER A 86 8.55 -9.51 -3.57
C SER A 86 8.40 -8.56 -4.77
N CYS A 87 7.54 -7.55 -4.67
CA CYS A 87 7.43 -6.51 -5.70
C CYS A 87 8.65 -5.59 -5.64
N ASN A 88 9.26 -5.32 -6.80
CA ASN A 88 10.48 -4.52 -6.88
C ASN A 88 10.16 -3.02 -6.77
N GLU A 89 9.15 -2.56 -7.52
CA GLU A 89 8.82 -1.14 -7.65
C GLU A 89 7.82 -0.67 -6.58
N GLN A 90 8.01 0.57 -6.11
CA GLN A 90 7.07 1.18 -5.15
C GLN A 90 5.67 1.31 -5.73
N LEU A 91 5.55 1.64 -7.03
CA LEU A 91 4.24 1.75 -7.68
C LEU A 91 3.52 0.39 -7.72
N THR A 92 4.25 -0.70 -7.97
CA THR A 92 3.70 -2.07 -7.94
C THR A 92 3.17 -2.41 -6.55
N ARG A 93 3.94 -2.10 -5.50
CA ARG A 93 3.51 -2.29 -4.10
C ARG A 93 2.27 -1.48 -3.75
N TRP A 94 2.21 -0.23 -4.22
CA TRP A 94 1.07 0.64 -4.01
C TRP A 94 -0.18 0.11 -4.73
N LEU A 95 -0.05 -0.30 -6.00
CA LEU A 95 -1.15 -0.91 -6.77
C LEU A 95 -1.63 -2.20 -6.12
N TYR A 96 -0.72 -3.06 -5.64
CA TYR A 96 -1.09 -4.29 -4.92
C TYR A 96 -1.96 -3.98 -3.69
N LYS A 97 -1.54 -3.04 -2.83
CA LYS A 97 -2.36 -2.61 -1.67
C LYS A 97 -3.70 -2.02 -2.09
N ARG A 98 -3.72 -1.22 -3.17
CA ARG A 98 -4.96 -0.65 -3.70
C ARG A 98 -5.93 -1.74 -4.19
N LEU A 99 -5.43 -2.76 -4.86
CA LEU A 99 -6.25 -3.91 -5.28
C LEU A 99 -6.86 -4.64 -4.08
N ILE A 100 -6.08 -4.94 -3.04
CA ILE A 100 -6.58 -5.56 -1.81
C ILE A 100 -7.73 -4.75 -1.20
N ASN A 101 -7.58 -3.43 -1.12
CA ASN A 101 -8.60 -2.55 -0.56
C ASN A 101 -9.87 -2.45 -1.42
N ARG A 102 -9.77 -2.69 -2.72
CA ARG A 102 -10.89 -2.57 -3.67
C ARG A 102 -11.61 -3.88 -3.95
N PHE A 103 -10.91 -5.02 -3.90
CA PHE A 103 -11.52 -6.34 -4.06
C PHE A 103 -12.26 -6.81 -2.78
N THR A 104 -13.18 -5.97 -2.28
CA THR A 104 -13.94 -6.26 -1.06
C THR A 104 -14.97 -7.37 -1.27
N GLN A 105 -15.53 -7.47 -2.48
CA GLN A 105 -16.44 -8.52 -2.91
C GLN A 105 -15.77 -9.30 -4.04
N ALA A 106 -14.65 -9.92 -3.72
CA ALA A 106 -13.86 -10.65 -4.69
C ALA A 106 -14.64 -11.83 -5.26
N SER A 107 -14.80 -11.87 -6.58
CA SER A 107 -15.35 -13.00 -7.31
C SER A 107 -14.64 -13.17 -8.65
N PRO A 108 -14.72 -14.34 -9.31
CA PRO A 108 -14.10 -14.56 -10.61
C PRO A 108 -14.57 -13.61 -11.73
N ILE A 109 -15.77 -13.06 -11.58
CA ILE A 109 -16.37 -12.14 -12.56
C ILE A 109 -16.16 -10.66 -12.19
N THR A 110 -15.62 -10.37 -10.99
CA THR A 110 -15.41 -8.99 -10.55
C THR A 110 -14.18 -8.41 -11.23
N GLU A 111 -14.38 -7.33 -11.96
CA GLU A 111 -13.31 -6.52 -12.53
C GLU A 111 -13.12 -5.27 -11.69
N TYR A 112 -11.88 -4.80 -11.62
CA TYR A 112 -11.56 -3.54 -11.00
C TYR A 112 -11.13 -2.53 -12.06
N SER A 113 -11.75 -1.36 -12.06
CA SER A 113 -11.36 -0.27 -12.95
C SER A 113 -10.79 0.91 -12.17
N CYS A 114 -9.79 1.56 -12.74
CA CYS A 114 -9.24 2.81 -12.22
C CYS A 114 -8.76 3.72 -13.36
N MET A 115 -8.78 5.01 -13.13
CA MET A 115 -8.30 6.00 -14.08
C MET A 115 -6.81 6.27 -13.85
N TYR A 116 -6.10 6.63 -14.91
CA TYR A 116 -4.72 7.10 -14.85
C TYR A 116 -4.58 8.29 -13.91
N SER A 117 -5.47 9.27 -14.03
CA SER A 117 -5.52 10.46 -13.19
C SER A 117 -5.63 10.12 -11.71
N ASP A 118 -6.48 9.14 -11.34
CA ASP A 118 -6.64 8.67 -9.96
C ASP A 118 -5.35 8.01 -9.42
N ILE A 119 -4.69 7.19 -10.26
CA ILE A 119 -3.42 6.55 -9.87
C ILE A 119 -2.36 7.62 -9.65
N LYS A 120 -2.25 8.60 -10.56
CA LYS A 120 -1.26 9.68 -10.48
C LYS A 120 -1.46 10.51 -9.21
N GLN A 121 -2.69 10.97 -8.97
CA GLN A 121 -3.02 11.79 -7.82
C GLN A 121 -2.85 11.04 -6.49
N SER A 122 -3.38 9.81 -6.40
CA SER A 122 -3.43 9.08 -5.14
C SER A 122 -2.09 8.42 -4.76
N SER A 123 -1.25 8.04 -5.73
CA SER A 123 0.03 7.40 -5.45
C SER A 123 1.15 8.39 -5.13
N GLY A 124 1.14 9.56 -5.75
CA GLY A 124 2.25 10.51 -5.71
C GLY A 124 3.55 9.99 -6.35
N LEU A 125 3.51 8.83 -7.05
CA LEU A 125 4.69 8.13 -7.58
C LEU A 125 4.94 8.36 -9.08
N LEU A 126 4.03 9.07 -9.75
CA LEU A 126 4.07 9.37 -11.19
C LEU A 126 4.46 10.82 -11.41
N GLN A 127 5.75 11.10 -11.29
CA GLN A 127 6.31 12.47 -11.32
C GLN A 127 7.22 12.71 -12.54
N GLN A 128 7.11 11.89 -13.59
CA GLN A 128 7.87 12.10 -14.81
C GLN A 128 7.34 13.33 -15.55
N ALA A 129 8.24 14.09 -16.19
CA ALA A 129 7.87 15.30 -16.94
C ALA A 129 6.92 14.99 -18.11
N ARG A 130 7.09 13.84 -18.75
CA ARG A 130 6.24 13.43 -19.87
C ARG A 130 5.19 12.42 -19.41
N GLU A 131 3.93 12.65 -19.72
CA GLU A 131 2.82 11.77 -19.36
C GLU A 131 2.93 10.37 -19.97
N ILE A 132 3.58 10.25 -21.12
CA ILE A 132 3.83 8.93 -21.74
C ILE A 132 4.74 8.05 -20.85
N ASP A 133 5.72 8.63 -20.18
CA ASP A 133 6.63 7.89 -19.31
C ASP A 133 5.92 7.46 -18.01
N ASN A 134 5.04 8.30 -17.49
CA ASN A 134 4.18 7.93 -16.36
C ASN A 134 3.26 6.77 -16.70
N ARG A 135 2.60 6.79 -17.87
CA ARG A 135 1.75 5.67 -18.34
C ARG A 135 2.56 4.40 -18.57
N ARG A 136 3.77 4.52 -19.15
CA ARG A 136 4.69 3.39 -19.30
C ARG A 136 5.06 2.76 -17.94
N LYS A 137 5.31 3.59 -16.93
CA LYS A 137 5.61 3.12 -15.56
C LYS A 137 4.45 2.31 -14.96
N ILE A 138 3.21 2.72 -15.21
CA ILE A 138 2.02 1.94 -14.81
C ILE A 138 1.96 0.60 -15.54
N GLY A 139 2.22 0.58 -16.86
CA GLY A 139 2.26 -0.66 -17.64
C GLY A 139 3.30 -1.65 -17.12
N LEU A 140 4.49 -1.17 -16.74
CA LEU A 140 5.52 -2.00 -16.11
C LEU A 140 5.06 -2.55 -14.76
N ALA A 141 4.41 -1.73 -13.93
CA ALA A 141 3.87 -2.17 -12.66
C ALA A 141 2.76 -3.23 -12.82
N PHE A 142 1.86 -3.09 -13.78
CA PHE A 142 0.87 -4.13 -14.08
C PHE A 142 1.52 -5.40 -14.63
N SER A 143 2.55 -5.29 -15.46
CA SER A 143 3.31 -6.45 -15.94
C SER A 143 3.97 -7.20 -14.79
N GLU A 144 4.53 -6.50 -13.81
CA GLU A 144 5.07 -7.12 -12.61
C GLU A 144 3.99 -7.80 -11.78
N LEU A 145 2.82 -7.17 -11.56
CA LEU A 145 1.68 -7.78 -10.85
C LEU A 145 1.19 -9.06 -11.55
N LYS A 146 1.21 -9.08 -12.88
CA LYS A 146 0.88 -10.28 -13.67
C LYS A 146 1.92 -11.39 -13.45
N GLN A 147 3.21 -11.07 -13.50
CA GLN A 147 4.29 -12.02 -13.23
C GLN A 147 4.23 -12.61 -11.81
N LYS A 148 3.78 -11.80 -10.84
CA LYS A 148 3.58 -12.23 -9.44
C LYS A 148 2.26 -12.99 -9.20
N GLY A 149 1.47 -13.25 -10.25
CA GLY A 149 0.22 -13.99 -10.16
C GLY A 149 -0.87 -13.25 -9.37
N ILE A 150 -0.84 -11.93 -9.32
CA ILE A 150 -1.86 -11.11 -8.65
C ILE A 150 -2.99 -10.80 -9.64
N ILE A 151 -2.64 -10.33 -10.84
CA ILE A 151 -3.59 -10.07 -11.92
C ILE A 151 -3.39 -11.05 -13.07
N LEU A 152 -4.49 -11.39 -13.73
CA LEU A 152 -4.50 -12.25 -14.92
C LEU A 152 -4.16 -11.41 -16.15
N CYS A 153 -4.88 -10.31 -16.33
CA CYS A 153 -4.69 -9.36 -17.42
C CYS A 153 -5.21 -7.98 -17.02
N TYR A 154 -4.89 -7.01 -17.84
CA TYR A 154 -5.49 -5.68 -17.79
C TYR A 154 -5.74 -5.17 -19.21
N GLU A 155 -6.74 -4.32 -19.35
CA GLU A 155 -7.12 -3.64 -20.57
C GLU A 155 -6.95 -2.14 -20.38
N MET A 156 -6.64 -1.43 -21.46
CA MET A 156 -6.47 0.02 -21.47
C MET A 156 -7.47 0.64 -22.46
N ASP A 157 -8.23 1.60 -21.99
CA ASP A 157 -9.13 2.40 -22.79
C ASP A 157 -8.69 3.87 -22.71
N GLU A 158 -8.19 4.41 -23.83
CA GLU A 158 -7.66 5.76 -23.92
C GLU A 158 -8.78 6.77 -24.18
N ARG A 159 -8.95 7.71 -23.27
CA ARG A 159 -9.79 8.89 -23.48
C ARG A 159 -8.99 9.94 -24.21
N LYS A 160 -9.51 10.42 -25.34
CA LYS A 160 -8.84 11.40 -26.21
C LYS A 160 -9.70 12.64 -26.42
N THR A 161 -9.01 13.78 -26.52
CA THR A 161 -9.58 15.02 -27.07
C THR A 161 -8.74 15.43 -28.26
N GLY A 162 -9.30 15.23 -29.45
CA GLY A 162 -8.54 15.31 -30.70
C GLY A 162 -7.43 14.25 -30.75
N ARG A 163 -6.19 14.65 -30.93
CA ARG A 163 -5.02 13.75 -30.94
C ARG A 163 -4.39 13.52 -29.54
N ALA A 164 -4.80 14.28 -28.54
CA ALA A 164 -4.22 14.22 -27.21
C ALA A 164 -4.94 13.19 -26.34
N ILE A 165 -4.20 12.30 -25.66
CA ILE A 165 -4.72 11.41 -24.63
C ILE A 165 -4.91 12.24 -23.37
N THR A 166 -6.14 12.41 -22.92
CA THR A 166 -6.51 13.17 -21.72
C THR A 166 -6.50 12.32 -20.47
N ASP A 167 -6.90 11.04 -20.59
CA ASP A 167 -6.87 10.08 -19.50
C ASP A 167 -6.83 8.64 -20.05
N VAL A 168 -6.59 7.64 -19.18
CA VAL A 168 -6.61 6.23 -19.53
C VAL A 168 -7.36 5.46 -18.45
N LYS A 169 -8.37 4.69 -18.85
CA LYS A 169 -9.04 3.74 -17.96
C LYS A 169 -8.32 2.40 -18.03
N TYR A 170 -7.92 1.89 -16.88
CA TYR A 170 -7.39 0.53 -16.74
C TYR A 170 -8.48 -0.36 -16.15
N THR A 171 -8.79 -1.47 -16.82
CA THR A 171 -9.70 -2.51 -16.32
C THR A 171 -8.86 -3.75 -16.03
N ILE A 172 -8.93 -4.26 -14.83
CA ILE A 172 -8.01 -5.26 -14.27
C ILE A 172 -8.82 -6.49 -13.88
N LYS A 173 -8.39 -7.66 -14.32
CA LYS A 173 -8.90 -8.98 -13.90
C LYS A 173 -7.90 -9.64 -12.97
N ALA A 174 -8.36 -10.06 -11.79
CA ALA A 174 -7.53 -10.74 -10.81
C ALA A 174 -7.37 -12.22 -11.14
N THR A 175 -6.29 -12.84 -10.65
CA THR A 175 -6.13 -14.30 -10.75
C THR A 175 -7.07 -15.02 -9.79
N PRO A 176 -7.49 -16.28 -10.11
CA PRO A 176 -8.28 -17.10 -9.20
C PRO A 176 -7.62 -17.29 -7.83
N GLN A 177 -6.29 -17.39 -7.80
CA GLN A 177 -5.52 -17.52 -6.55
C GLN A 177 -5.65 -16.26 -5.70
N PHE A 178 -5.45 -15.07 -6.28
CA PHE A 178 -5.61 -13.81 -5.55
C PHE A 178 -7.05 -13.63 -5.04
N ILE A 179 -8.05 -13.99 -5.86
CA ILE A 179 -9.46 -13.94 -5.46
C ILE A 179 -9.71 -14.85 -4.24
N LYS A 180 -9.22 -16.09 -4.23
CA LYS A 180 -9.35 -17.01 -3.09
C LYS A 180 -8.72 -16.42 -1.82
N GLU A 181 -7.54 -15.81 -1.94
CA GLU A 181 -6.87 -15.15 -0.83
C GLU A 181 -7.68 -13.96 -0.29
N GLN A 182 -8.30 -13.16 -1.18
CA GLN A 182 -9.14 -12.04 -0.75
C GLN A 182 -10.44 -12.52 -0.08
N ILE A 183 -11.07 -13.58 -0.59
CA ILE A 183 -12.26 -14.19 0.03
C ILE A 183 -11.90 -14.73 1.43
N ALA A 184 -10.79 -15.44 1.56
CA ALA A 184 -10.34 -15.96 2.85
C ALA A 184 -10.04 -14.85 3.86
N SER A 185 -9.37 -13.78 3.40
CA SER A 185 -9.05 -12.57 4.19
C SER A 185 -10.29 -11.77 4.61
N ASN A 186 -11.39 -11.87 3.86
CA ASN A 186 -12.65 -11.19 4.15
C ASN A 186 -13.60 -12.03 5.05
N LYS A 187 -13.41 -13.36 5.09
CA LYS A 187 -14.13 -14.22 6.02
C LYS A 187 -13.51 -14.05 7.40
N ARG A 188 -14.07 -13.15 8.18
CA ARG A 188 -13.73 -12.97 9.58
C ARG A 188 -14.72 -13.78 10.40
N THR A 189 -14.20 -14.71 11.11
CA THR A 189 -14.94 -15.46 12.12
C THR A 189 -15.00 -14.64 13.39
#